data_1cc6047438b697ea92221f14f2cc6adb
#
_entry.id   1cc6047438b697ea92221f14f2cc6adb
#
_cell.length_a   1.000
_cell.length_b   1.000
_cell.length_c   1.000
_cell.angle_alpha   90.00
_cell.angle_beta   90.00
_cell.angle_gamma   90.00
#
_symmetry.space_group_name_H-M   'P 1'
#
loop_
_entity.id
_entity.type
_entity.pdbx_description
1 polymer ?
#
loop_
_entity_poly.entity_id
_entity_poly.type
_entity_poly.pdbx_seq_one_letter_code
_entity_poly.pdbx_strand_id
1 'polypeptide(L)'
;RDAQESRGLGDVYKRQDFEDMIGRCLKLLRSDPELLSSWQKRYQYFLIDEFQDINREQFEGIQLLAGDAANLFVVGDDDQSIYRFRGADVRLIIDFPDYYPGTHVIHLNINYRSYAPIVRCGQQVICKNRMRLSKEAIAARQLPDPHAVSIVSSGPAFPGFLPDGVCVKLSSYETEKAEYLQLCDVFRKMSSEQRQSCAVIVRSHSQMQGLLRILDKEKISYRLQQGGPSGAGGKRKNSRLTQKTAELLSLIRSYYVVSEELSRGTILRRDLFAVMNHPERFLLRSRFQKERYSKDELLSLCQRGSGEQKALGRLCRDLRTIERLSPVHSLRYLSQVIGTGEEDRKIWERLFALSASYTGIPELRLMLERLSPEALWNTEAEDGSEENGGILVLTMHASKGLEFDTVYLPDLNEGIFPGRRAVSAEAIEEERRLFYVAITRARDRLHLMYLRGNRNNPRRPSRFLESLGVKTWE
;
A
#
# COMPACT_ATOMS: atom_id res chain seq x y z
N ARG A 1 -7.50 4.71 18.11
CA ARG A 1 -6.87 6.02 18.45
C ARG A 1 -6.65 6.85 17.19
N ASP A 2 -6.10 6.26 16.11
CA ASP A 2 -5.79 7.01 14.87
C ASP A 2 -7.05 7.52 14.14
N ALA A 3 -8.17 6.79 14.20
CA ALA A 3 -9.45 7.22 13.63
C ALA A 3 -10.11 8.37 14.41
N GLN A 4 -9.86 8.48 15.73
CA GLN A 4 -10.35 9.60 16.54
C GLN A 4 -9.49 10.86 16.38
N GLU A 5 -8.17 10.71 16.15
CA GLU A 5 -7.27 11.83 15.84
C GLU A 5 -7.53 12.40 14.43
N SER A 6 -7.90 11.54 13.46
CA SER A 6 -8.28 11.94 12.10
C SER A 6 -9.54 12.80 12.10
N ARG A 7 -10.57 12.47 12.90
CA ARG A 7 -11.80 13.29 13.03
C ARG A 7 -11.54 14.71 13.55
N GLY A 8 -10.57 14.87 14.46
CA GLY A 8 -10.19 16.19 14.96
C GLY A 8 -9.44 17.04 13.93
N LEU A 9 -8.69 16.44 13.01
CA LEU A 9 -7.93 17.16 11.98
C LEU A 9 -8.81 17.69 10.84
N GLY A 10 -9.91 17.03 10.49
CA GLY A 10 -10.87 17.47 9.49
C GLY A 10 -11.53 18.81 9.87
N ASP A 11 -11.91 18.96 11.15
CA ASP A 11 -12.53 20.18 11.68
C ASP A 11 -11.54 21.36 11.78
N VAL A 12 -10.28 21.11 12.16
CA VAL A 12 -9.27 22.16 12.34
C VAL A 12 -8.77 22.73 11.00
N TYR A 13 -8.66 21.89 9.95
CA TYR A 13 -8.09 22.32 8.66
C TYR A 13 -9.13 22.45 7.54
N LYS A 14 -10.42 22.17 7.78
CA LYS A 14 -11.47 22.08 6.73
C LYS A 14 -11.06 21.13 5.59
N ARG A 15 -10.30 20.10 5.89
CA ARG A 15 -9.95 19.04 4.94
C ARG A 15 -10.93 17.90 5.08
N GLN A 16 -11.41 17.38 3.96
CA GLN A 16 -12.22 16.17 3.91
C GLN A 16 -11.36 14.96 4.23
N ASP A 17 -11.81 14.12 5.17
CA ASP A 17 -11.31 12.77 5.35
C ASP A 17 -11.97 11.83 4.33
N PHE A 18 -11.32 10.71 4.01
CA PHE A 18 -11.89 9.70 3.10
C PHE A 18 -13.20 9.12 3.65
N GLU A 19 -13.29 8.94 4.97
CA GLU A 19 -14.52 8.51 5.66
C GLU A 19 -15.64 9.53 5.52
N ASP A 20 -15.35 10.84 5.57
CA ASP A 20 -16.31 11.92 5.37
C ASP A 20 -16.96 11.89 3.97
N MET A 21 -16.28 11.39 2.94
CA MET A 21 -16.85 11.36 1.58
C MET A 21 -18.05 10.44 1.49
N ILE A 22 -17.96 9.23 2.04
CA ILE A 22 -19.08 8.26 2.05
C ILE A 22 -20.21 8.79 2.92
N GLY A 23 -19.92 9.22 4.15
CA GLY A 23 -20.91 9.74 5.08
C GLY A 23 -21.66 10.96 4.53
N ARG A 24 -20.97 11.90 3.85
CA ARG A 24 -21.61 13.06 3.20
C ARG A 24 -22.44 12.66 1.99
N CYS A 25 -21.98 11.70 1.19
CA CYS A 25 -22.72 11.15 0.07
C CYS A 25 -24.05 10.53 0.56
N LEU A 26 -23.99 9.68 1.58
CA LEU A 26 -25.18 9.08 2.19
C LEU A 26 -26.16 10.14 2.72
N LYS A 27 -25.63 11.14 3.42
CA LYS A 27 -26.46 12.25 3.94
C LYS A 27 -27.14 13.02 2.80
N LEU A 28 -26.44 13.29 1.70
CA LEU A 28 -26.99 13.98 0.55
C LEU A 28 -28.08 13.14 -0.12
N LEU A 29 -27.82 11.87 -0.40
CA LEU A 29 -28.79 10.95 -1.02
C LEU A 29 -30.08 10.80 -0.18
N ARG A 30 -29.96 10.79 1.16
CA ARG A 30 -31.11 10.74 2.06
C ARG A 30 -31.89 12.05 2.12
N SER A 31 -31.21 13.19 2.00
CA SER A 31 -31.85 14.52 2.14
C SER A 31 -32.46 15.04 0.84
N ASP A 32 -32.09 14.46 -0.31
CA ASP A 32 -32.57 14.88 -1.63
C ASP A 32 -33.16 13.69 -2.41
N PRO A 33 -34.49 13.45 -2.29
CA PRO A 33 -35.16 12.35 -2.97
C PRO A 33 -35.15 12.47 -4.50
N GLU A 34 -35.10 13.69 -5.04
CA GLU A 34 -35.07 13.92 -6.50
C GLU A 34 -33.71 13.50 -7.03
N LEU A 35 -32.62 13.86 -6.35
CA LEU A 35 -31.27 13.43 -6.66
C LEU A 35 -31.17 11.91 -6.59
N LEU A 36 -31.64 11.30 -5.49
CA LEU A 36 -31.63 9.83 -5.33
C LEU A 36 -32.38 9.14 -6.48
N SER A 37 -33.60 9.58 -6.78
CA SER A 37 -34.41 9.04 -7.89
C SER A 37 -33.69 9.16 -9.25
N SER A 38 -32.99 10.28 -9.47
CA SER A 38 -32.22 10.48 -10.70
C SER A 38 -31.07 9.45 -10.85
N TRP A 39 -30.37 9.13 -9.76
CA TRP A 39 -29.31 8.12 -9.74
C TRP A 39 -29.86 6.70 -9.90
N GLN A 40 -30.97 6.36 -9.23
CA GLN A 40 -31.65 5.06 -9.36
C GLN A 40 -32.13 4.81 -10.80
N LYS A 41 -32.66 5.84 -11.48
CA LYS A 41 -33.06 5.74 -12.89
C LYS A 41 -31.87 5.59 -13.83
N ARG A 42 -30.72 6.14 -13.48
CA ARG A 42 -29.50 6.11 -14.30
C ARG A 42 -28.83 4.75 -14.31
N TYR A 43 -28.82 4.06 -13.16
CA TYR A 43 -28.17 2.76 -13.01
C TYR A 43 -29.18 1.70 -12.60
N GLN A 44 -29.41 0.72 -13.49
CA GLN A 44 -30.35 -0.38 -13.27
C GLN A 44 -29.64 -1.68 -12.85
N TYR A 45 -28.34 -1.76 -13.04
CA TYR A 45 -27.51 -2.94 -12.74
C TYR A 45 -26.32 -2.50 -11.89
N PHE A 46 -26.10 -3.20 -10.78
CA PHE A 46 -24.96 -2.99 -9.90
C PHE A 46 -24.15 -4.28 -9.84
N LEU A 47 -22.91 -4.20 -10.31
CA LEU A 47 -21.96 -5.30 -10.26
C LEU A 47 -20.87 -4.92 -9.27
N ILE A 48 -20.73 -5.69 -8.20
CA ILE A 48 -19.83 -5.37 -7.08
C ILE A 48 -18.90 -6.53 -6.89
N ASP A 49 -17.62 -6.27 -7.10
CA ASP A 49 -16.54 -7.23 -6.87
C ASP A 49 -15.95 -7.04 -5.46
N GLU A 50 -15.27 -8.07 -4.97
CA GLU A 50 -14.64 -8.09 -3.62
C GLU A 50 -15.63 -7.69 -2.49
N PHE A 51 -16.88 -8.14 -2.60
CA PHE A 51 -17.97 -7.72 -1.72
C PHE A 51 -17.70 -8.01 -0.23
N GLN A 52 -16.85 -8.98 0.10
CA GLN A 52 -16.44 -9.29 1.47
C GLN A 52 -15.61 -8.19 2.15
N ASP A 53 -15.15 -7.20 1.40
CA ASP A 53 -14.28 -6.12 1.92
C ASP A 53 -15.03 -4.81 2.17
N ILE A 54 -16.33 -4.73 1.87
CA ILE A 54 -17.13 -3.53 2.11
C ILE A 54 -17.49 -3.36 3.58
N ASN A 55 -17.64 -2.10 3.98
CA ASN A 55 -18.17 -1.73 5.29
C ASN A 55 -19.69 -1.46 5.25
N ARG A 56 -20.31 -1.26 6.42
CA ARG A 56 -21.76 -1.01 6.51
C ARG A 56 -22.22 0.28 5.82
N GLU A 57 -21.42 1.33 5.86
CA GLU A 57 -21.76 2.59 5.20
C GLU A 57 -21.74 2.43 3.67
N GLN A 58 -20.76 1.70 3.14
CA GLN A 58 -20.70 1.36 1.71
C GLN A 58 -21.90 0.49 1.30
N PHE A 59 -22.24 -0.51 2.11
CA PHE A 59 -23.41 -1.35 1.86
C PHE A 59 -24.71 -0.55 1.86
N GLU A 60 -24.88 0.37 2.81
CA GLU A 60 -26.02 1.27 2.84
C GLU A 60 -26.10 2.16 1.59
N GLY A 61 -24.95 2.66 1.12
CA GLY A 61 -24.89 3.42 -0.14
C GLY A 61 -25.36 2.60 -1.33
N ILE A 62 -24.96 1.34 -1.38
CA ILE A 62 -25.43 0.40 -2.41
C ILE A 62 -26.93 0.19 -2.31
N GLN A 63 -27.48 -0.03 -1.12
CA GLN A 63 -28.92 -0.23 -0.90
C GLN A 63 -29.73 1.01 -1.32
N LEU A 64 -29.28 2.21 -0.95
CA LEU A 64 -29.95 3.47 -1.36
C LEU A 64 -29.94 3.63 -2.88
N LEU A 65 -28.81 3.42 -3.52
CA LEU A 65 -28.68 3.58 -4.98
C LEU A 65 -29.43 2.51 -5.76
N ALA A 66 -29.42 1.27 -5.25
CA ALA A 66 -30.10 0.16 -5.87
C ALA A 66 -31.64 0.29 -5.80
N GLY A 67 -32.16 0.75 -4.67
CA GLY A 67 -33.62 0.77 -4.43
C GLY A 67 -34.24 -0.63 -4.50
N ASP A 68 -35.56 -0.69 -4.53
CA ASP A 68 -36.30 -1.97 -4.49
C ASP A 68 -36.30 -2.75 -5.82
N ALA A 69 -35.98 -2.09 -6.94
CA ALA A 69 -36.10 -2.65 -8.29
C ALA A 69 -34.76 -2.97 -8.97
N ALA A 70 -33.64 -2.80 -8.28
CA ALA A 70 -32.34 -2.96 -8.92
C ALA A 70 -31.87 -4.41 -9.01
N ASN A 71 -31.16 -4.69 -10.11
CA ASN A 71 -30.43 -5.95 -10.26
C ASN A 71 -29.06 -5.80 -9.59
N LEU A 72 -28.87 -6.53 -8.48
CA LEU A 72 -27.60 -6.62 -7.77
C LEU A 72 -26.89 -7.93 -8.14
N PHE A 73 -25.65 -7.81 -8.57
CA PHE A 73 -24.74 -8.93 -8.79
C PHE A 73 -23.49 -8.70 -7.97
N VAL A 74 -23.30 -9.50 -6.92
CA VAL A 74 -22.18 -9.38 -6.02
C VAL A 74 -21.26 -10.58 -6.16
N VAL A 75 -19.95 -10.35 -6.18
CA VAL A 75 -18.92 -11.38 -6.22
C VAL A 75 -17.98 -11.18 -5.04
N GLY A 76 -17.63 -12.27 -4.39
CA GLY A 76 -16.70 -12.21 -3.27
C GLY A 76 -16.36 -13.58 -2.70
N ASP A 77 -15.38 -13.59 -1.83
CA ASP A 77 -14.92 -14.76 -1.10
C ASP A 77 -14.78 -14.39 0.39
N ASP A 78 -15.73 -14.85 1.21
CA ASP A 78 -15.75 -14.59 2.65
C ASP A 78 -14.49 -15.11 3.36
N ASP A 79 -13.83 -16.14 2.83
CA ASP A 79 -12.55 -16.65 3.32
C ASP A 79 -11.38 -15.71 3.03
N GLN A 80 -11.56 -14.69 2.18
CA GLN A 80 -10.57 -13.65 1.87
C GLN A 80 -10.89 -12.28 2.48
N SER A 81 -11.87 -12.20 3.41
CA SER A 81 -12.15 -10.97 4.15
C SER A 81 -11.09 -10.70 5.21
N ILE A 82 -10.17 -9.77 4.92
CA ILE A 82 -9.00 -9.45 5.76
C ILE A 82 -8.88 -7.96 6.10
N TYR A 83 -9.91 -7.14 5.83
CA TYR A 83 -9.90 -5.70 6.06
C TYR A 83 -10.86 -5.23 7.16
N ARG A 84 -11.14 -6.10 8.17
CA ARG A 84 -11.95 -5.72 9.33
C ARG A 84 -11.41 -4.51 10.07
N PHE A 85 -10.08 -4.34 10.14
CA PHE A 85 -9.44 -3.18 10.74
C PHE A 85 -9.75 -1.86 10.00
N ARG A 86 -10.32 -1.92 8.77
CA ARG A 86 -10.87 -0.80 8.00
C ARG A 86 -12.39 -0.74 8.04
N GLY A 87 -13.03 -1.52 8.90
CA GLY A 87 -14.48 -1.56 9.03
C GLY A 87 -15.19 -2.56 8.12
N ALA A 88 -14.49 -3.37 7.33
CA ALA A 88 -15.12 -4.43 6.54
C ALA A 88 -15.88 -5.40 7.45
N ASP A 89 -17.07 -5.82 7.03
CA ASP A 89 -17.93 -6.74 7.78
C ASP A 89 -18.29 -7.95 6.90
N VAL A 90 -17.61 -9.07 7.15
CA VAL A 90 -17.82 -10.32 6.39
C VAL A 90 -19.25 -10.84 6.46
N ARG A 91 -20.03 -10.42 7.46
CA ARG A 91 -21.44 -10.82 7.58
C ARG A 91 -22.29 -10.28 6.44
N LEU A 92 -21.89 -9.16 5.83
CA LEU A 92 -22.63 -8.59 4.71
C LEU A 92 -22.71 -9.53 3.50
N ILE A 93 -21.66 -10.33 3.24
CA ILE A 93 -21.69 -11.33 2.17
C ILE A 93 -22.33 -12.65 2.67
N ILE A 94 -22.09 -13.04 3.91
CA ILE A 94 -22.65 -14.28 4.46
C ILE A 94 -24.17 -14.19 4.56
N ASP A 95 -24.68 -13.07 5.09
CA ASP A 95 -26.11 -12.81 5.35
C ASP A 95 -26.76 -12.09 4.14
N PHE A 96 -26.10 -12.02 2.98
CA PHE A 96 -26.64 -11.32 1.81
C PHE A 96 -28.03 -11.80 1.37
N PRO A 97 -28.34 -13.11 1.37
CA PRO A 97 -29.69 -13.60 1.07
C PRO A 97 -30.76 -13.13 2.07
N ASP A 98 -30.39 -12.79 3.31
CA ASP A 98 -31.33 -12.27 4.32
C ASP A 98 -31.69 -10.82 4.03
N TYR A 99 -30.76 -10.03 3.47
CA TYR A 99 -31.03 -8.67 3.01
C TYR A 99 -31.84 -8.63 1.70
N TYR A 100 -31.64 -9.63 0.84
CA TYR A 100 -32.28 -9.72 -0.48
C TYR A 100 -32.93 -11.11 -0.66
N PRO A 101 -34.15 -11.33 -0.15
CA PRO A 101 -34.87 -12.59 -0.35
C PRO A 101 -35.04 -12.91 -1.84
N GLY A 102 -34.79 -14.16 -2.21
CA GLY A 102 -34.80 -14.59 -3.61
C GLY A 102 -33.44 -14.52 -4.30
N THR A 103 -32.37 -14.20 -3.56
CA THR A 103 -31.00 -14.25 -4.09
C THR A 103 -30.65 -15.64 -4.63
N HIS A 104 -30.11 -15.70 -5.84
CA HIS A 104 -29.51 -16.91 -6.40
C HIS A 104 -28.02 -16.96 -6.05
N VAL A 105 -27.63 -17.92 -5.22
CA VAL A 105 -26.24 -18.13 -4.81
C VAL A 105 -25.58 -19.14 -5.77
N ILE A 106 -24.48 -18.74 -6.41
CA ILE A 106 -23.69 -19.57 -7.30
C ILE A 106 -22.29 -19.73 -6.71
N HIS A 107 -21.87 -20.98 -6.51
CA HIS A 107 -20.54 -21.29 -5.99
C HIS A 107 -19.58 -21.60 -7.14
N LEU A 108 -18.50 -20.82 -7.26
CA LEU A 108 -17.40 -21.09 -8.18
C LEU A 108 -16.36 -21.96 -7.48
N ASN A 109 -16.57 -23.26 -7.47
CA ASN A 109 -15.78 -24.19 -6.66
C ASN A 109 -14.45 -24.60 -7.31
N ILE A 110 -14.25 -24.37 -8.61
CA ILE A 110 -13.05 -24.84 -9.31
C ILE A 110 -11.94 -23.81 -9.21
N ASN A 111 -10.82 -24.23 -8.60
CA ASN A 111 -9.60 -23.45 -8.51
C ASN A 111 -8.65 -23.81 -9.66
N TYR A 112 -8.44 -22.87 -10.57
CA TYR A 112 -7.55 -23.02 -11.73
C TYR A 112 -6.11 -22.53 -11.46
N ARG A 113 -5.87 -21.84 -10.33
CA ARG A 113 -4.58 -21.23 -10.00
C ARG A 113 -3.58 -22.24 -9.49
N SER A 114 -3.93 -22.93 -8.43
CA SER A 114 -2.99 -23.69 -7.61
C SER A 114 -3.09 -25.20 -7.84
N TYR A 115 -2.00 -25.91 -7.63
CA TYR A 115 -2.02 -27.36 -7.56
C TYR A 115 -2.84 -27.87 -6.37
N ALA A 116 -3.41 -29.08 -6.52
CA ALA A 116 -4.29 -29.69 -5.53
C ALA A 116 -3.73 -29.74 -4.08
N PRO A 117 -2.44 -30.01 -3.82
CA PRO A 117 -1.89 -29.98 -2.47
C PRO A 117 -1.95 -28.59 -1.81
N ILE A 118 -1.77 -27.51 -2.59
CA ILE A 118 -1.86 -26.13 -2.07
C ILE A 118 -3.32 -25.78 -1.75
N VAL A 119 -4.24 -26.13 -2.62
CA VAL A 119 -5.70 -25.94 -2.38
C VAL A 119 -6.12 -26.68 -1.11
N ARG A 120 -5.73 -27.95 -0.95
CA ARG A 120 -6.00 -28.74 0.28
C ARG A 120 -5.41 -28.08 1.51
N CYS A 121 -4.16 -27.60 1.44
CA CYS A 121 -3.50 -26.91 2.54
C CYS A 121 -4.33 -25.68 2.98
N GLY A 122 -4.76 -24.84 2.03
CA GLY A 122 -5.62 -23.70 2.33
C GLY A 122 -6.96 -24.10 2.96
N GLN A 123 -7.63 -25.13 2.43
CA GLN A 123 -8.90 -25.65 2.98
C GLN A 123 -8.74 -26.19 4.40
N GLN A 124 -7.70 -26.97 4.68
CA GLN A 124 -7.44 -27.50 6.02
C GLN A 124 -7.25 -26.40 7.06
N VAL A 125 -6.69 -25.28 6.66
CA VAL A 125 -6.54 -24.11 7.53
C VAL A 125 -7.88 -23.41 7.71
N ILE A 126 -8.58 -23.06 6.63
CA ILE A 126 -9.73 -22.14 6.68
C ILE A 126 -11.00 -22.81 7.22
N CYS A 127 -11.14 -24.14 7.06
CA CYS A 127 -12.31 -24.88 7.56
C CYS A 127 -12.48 -24.82 9.09
N LYS A 128 -11.50 -24.35 9.83
CA LYS A 128 -11.58 -24.12 11.28
C LYS A 128 -12.29 -22.82 11.67
N ASN A 129 -12.54 -21.93 10.72
CA ASN A 129 -13.37 -20.75 10.96
C ASN A 129 -14.84 -21.14 11.04
N ARG A 130 -15.57 -20.50 11.95
CA ARG A 130 -17.02 -20.71 12.14
C ARG A 130 -17.82 -19.74 11.28
N MET A 131 -17.35 -18.49 11.20
CA MET A 131 -18.02 -17.44 10.43
C MET A 131 -17.56 -17.50 8.98
N ARG A 132 -18.15 -18.45 8.21
CA ARG A 132 -17.88 -18.67 6.78
C ARG A 132 -19.03 -19.42 6.10
N LEU A 133 -19.15 -19.21 4.79
CA LEU A 133 -20.03 -20.01 3.94
C LEU A 133 -19.44 -21.43 3.76
N SER A 134 -20.31 -22.44 3.81
CA SER A 134 -19.88 -23.82 3.55
C SER A 134 -19.58 -23.98 2.05
N LYS A 135 -18.32 -24.11 1.72
CA LYS A 135 -17.86 -24.31 0.34
C LYS A 135 -16.60 -25.17 0.32
N GLU A 136 -16.42 -25.90 -0.77
CA GLU A 136 -15.25 -26.74 -1.02
C GLU A 136 -14.61 -26.31 -2.34
N ALA A 137 -13.32 -25.97 -2.31
CA ALA A 137 -12.59 -25.65 -3.53
C ALA A 137 -11.98 -26.93 -4.14
N ILE A 138 -12.19 -27.13 -5.41
CA ILE A 138 -11.71 -28.27 -6.20
C ILE A 138 -10.59 -27.76 -7.10
N ALA A 139 -9.40 -28.34 -6.99
CA ALA A 139 -8.28 -27.96 -7.84
C ALA A 139 -8.48 -28.54 -9.26
N ALA A 140 -8.45 -27.68 -10.27
CA ALA A 140 -8.37 -28.11 -11.66
C ALA A 140 -6.97 -28.65 -12.00
N ARG A 141 -5.93 -28.16 -11.32
CA ARG A 141 -4.53 -28.55 -11.55
C ARG A 141 -4.13 -29.69 -10.63
N GLN A 142 -3.92 -30.88 -11.22
CA GLN A 142 -3.44 -32.05 -10.51
C GLN A 142 -1.93 -32.21 -10.76
N LEU A 143 -1.23 -32.80 -9.79
CA LEU A 143 0.18 -33.18 -10.01
C LEU A 143 0.27 -34.33 -11.01
N PRO A 144 1.32 -34.35 -11.84
CA PRO A 144 1.57 -35.48 -12.76
C PRO A 144 1.68 -36.82 -12.03
N ASP A 145 2.24 -36.82 -10.82
CA ASP A 145 2.31 -37.97 -9.94
C ASP A 145 1.33 -37.82 -8.76
N PRO A 146 0.27 -38.63 -8.69
CA PRO A 146 -0.70 -38.62 -7.58
C PRO A 146 -0.07 -39.01 -6.24
N HIS A 147 1.08 -39.70 -6.24
CA HIS A 147 1.83 -40.11 -5.05
C HIS A 147 2.91 -39.10 -4.65
N ALA A 148 3.11 -38.03 -5.41
CA ALA A 148 4.00 -36.95 -5.03
C ALA A 148 3.63 -36.42 -3.64
N VAL A 149 4.58 -36.48 -2.72
CA VAL A 149 4.36 -36.14 -1.30
C VAL A 149 3.87 -34.70 -1.17
N SER A 150 2.66 -34.53 -0.72
CA SER A 150 2.02 -33.23 -0.66
C SER A 150 2.57 -32.33 0.44
N ILE A 151 3.08 -32.90 1.53
CA ILE A 151 3.65 -32.12 2.65
C ILE A 151 4.88 -32.86 3.18
N VAL A 152 6.07 -32.26 3.04
CA VAL A 152 7.30 -32.78 3.63
C VAL A 152 7.68 -31.93 4.83
N SER A 153 7.65 -32.54 6.02
CA SER A 153 8.28 -31.97 7.22
C SER A 153 9.75 -32.36 7.24
N SER A 154 10.66 -31.42 7.11
CA SER A 154 12.09 -31.69 7.12
C SER A 154 12.81 -30.79 8.13
N GLY A 155 13.75 -31.38 8.89
CA GLY A 155 14.72 -30.64 9.67
C GLY A 155 15.67 -29.80 8.78
N PRO A 156 16.70 -29.14 9.35
CA PRO A 156 17.52 -28.13 8.69
C PRO A 156 18.39 -28.59 7.50
N ALA A 157 18.25 -29.80 7.05
CA ALA A 157 19.19 -30.45 6.14
C ALA A 157 18.69 -30.64 4.70
N PHE A 158 17.77 -29.80 4.19
CA PHE A 158 17.50 -29.83 2.74
C PHE A 158 18.12 -28.62 2.05
N PRO A 159 19.28 -28.75 1.44
CA PRO A 159 19.82 -27.71 0.60
C PRO A 159 19.10 -27.73 -0.75
N GLY A 160 18.36 -26.69 -1.06
CA GLY A 160 17.95 -26.46 -2.43
C GLY A 160 16.46 -26.55 -2.71
N PHE A 161 16.15 -26.40 -3.94
CA PHE A 161 14.86 -26.55 -4.61
C PHE A 161 14.06 -27.72 -4.06
N LEU A 162 12.73 -27.54 -3.99
CA LEU A 162 11.84 -28.68 -3.77
C LEU A 162 12.11 -29.73 -4.87
N PRO A 163 12.25 -31.01 -4.52
CA PRO A 163 12.29 -32.08 -5.52
C PRO A 163 11.09 -31.96 -6.46
N ASP A 164 11.26 -32.39 -7.69
CA ASP A 164 10.15 -32.45 -8.64
C ASP A 164 9.02 -33.26 -8.02
N GLY A 165 7.80 -32.69 -8.07
CA GLY A 165 6.59 -33.31 -7.50
C GLY A 165 6.21 -32.84 -6.09
N VAL A 166 7.04 -32.10 -5.34
CA VAL A 166 6.66 -31.55 -4.02
C VAL A 166 6.13 -30.12 -4.17
N CYS A 167 4.84 -29.93 -3.87
CA CYS A 167 4.19 -28.62 -3.93
C CYS A 167 4.20 -27.85 -2.61
N VAL A 168 4.09 -28.54 -1.48
CA VAL A 168 4.03 -27.93 -0.15
C VAL A 168 5.17 -28.45 0.71
N LYS A 169 5.99 -27.56 1.22
CA LYS A 169 7.10 -27.87 2.13
C LYS A 169 6.91 -27.15 3.45
N LEU A 170 7.10 -27.90 4.54
CA LEU A 170 7.17 -27.36 5.89
C LEU A 170 8.56 -27.54 6.45
N SER A 171 9.19 -26.45 6.90
CA SER A 171 10.56 -26.47 7.44
C SER A 171 10.66 -25.78 8.78
N SER A 172 11.48 -26.31 9.68
CA SER A 172 11.73 -25.70 10.99
C SER A 172 13.20 -25.32 11.16
N TYR A 173 13.41 -24.19 11.85
CA TYR A 173 14.74 -23.61 12.08
C TYR A 173 14.93 -23.30 13.56
N GLU A 174 16.16 -23.24 14.01
CA GLU A 174 16.47 -22.88 15.40
C GLU A 174 16.35 -21.38 15.66
N THR A 175 16.75 -20.58 14.66
CA THR A 175 16.80 -19.12 14.78
C THR A 175 16.28 -18.45 13.51
N GLU A 176 15.73 -17.24 13.65
CA GLU A 176 15.33 -16.37 12.56
C GLU A 176 16.46 -16.14 11.53
N LYS A 177 17.70 -15.97 12.05
CA LYS A 177 18.87 -15.82 11.18
C LYS A 177 19.12 -17.06 10.33
N ALA A 178 18.98 -18.26 10.90
CA ALA A 178 19.16 -19.51 10.16
C ALA A 178 18.09 -19.69 9.08
N GLU A 179 16.84 -19.32 9.39
CA GLU A 179 15.73 -19.34 8.45
C GLU A 179 15.98 -18.40 7.27
N TYR A 180 16.37 -17.15 7.53
CA TYR A 180 16.62 -16.15 6.49
C TYR A 180 17.88 -16.43 5.67
N LEU A 181 18.95 -16.97 6.27
CA LEU A 181 20.12 -17.42 5.52
C LEU A 181 19.78 -18.57 4.58
N GLN A 182 18.92 -19.50 5.00
CA GLN A 182 18.45 -20.57 4.13
C GLN A 182 17.67 -20.02 2.93
N LEU A 183 16.85 -18.98 3.12
CA LEU A 183 16.20 -18.29 2.00
C LEU A 183 17.25 -17.70 1.04
N CYS A 184 18.28 -17.03 1.56
CA CYS A 184 19.37 -16.49 0.73
C CYS A 184 20.05 -17.57 -0.12
N ASP A 185 20.32 -18.74 0.48
CA ASP A 185 20.95 -19.87 -0.24
C ASP A 185 20.06 -20.43 -1.34
N VAL A 186 18.75 -20.49 -1.11
CA VAL A 186 17.79 -20.88 -2.14
C VAL A 186 17.77 -19.85 -3.27
N PHE A 187 17.71 -18.57 -2.93
CA PHE A 187 17.64 -17.49 -3.91
C PHE A 187 18.88 -17.36 -4.78
N ARG A 188 20.07 -17.66 -4.24
CA ARG A 188 21.31 -17.70 -5.04
C ARG A 188 21.27 -18.74 -6.14
N LYS A 189 20.56 -19.85 -5.92
CA LYS A 189 20.45 -20.96 -6.88
C LYS A 189 19.35 -20.78 -7.92
N MET A 190 18.46 -19.80 -7.73
CA MET A 190 17.37 -19.50 -8.66
C MET A 190 17.87 -18.74 -9.89
N SER A 191 17.29 -19.05 -11.05
CA SER A 191 17.42 -18.22 -12.24
C SER A 191 16.72 -16.86 -12.06
N SER A 192 17.01 -15.89 -12.94
CA SER A 192 16.33 -14.58 -12.92
C SER A 192 14.81 -14.72 -13.06
N GLU A 193 14.33 -15.57 -13.97
CA GLU A 193 12.91 -15.84 -14.20
C GLU A 193 12.24 -16.44 -12.95
N GLN A 194 12.90 -17.41 -12.30
CA GLN A 194 12.39 -18.01 -11.06
C GLN A 194 12.28 -16.98 -9.92
N ARG A 195 13.23 -16.04 -9.83
CA ARG A 195 13.18 -14.96 -8.83
C ARG A 195 12.01 -14.01 -9.08
N GLN A 196 11.72 -13.71 -10.36
CA GLN A 196 10.63 -12.81 -10.73
C GLN A 196 9.25 -13.38 -10.39
N SER A 197 9.06 -14.69 -10.52
CA SER A 197 7.82 -15.40 -10.23
C SER A 197 7.71 -15.88 -8.77
N CYS A 198 8.68 -15.49 -7.92
CA CYS A 198 8.79 -15.89 -6.52
C CYS A 198 8.45 -14.72 -5.58
N ALA A 199 7.78 -15.01 -4.45
CA ALA A 199 7.53 -14.05 -3.40
C ALA A 199 7.86 -14.58 -2.00
N VAL A 200 8.38 -13.68 -1.15
CA VAL A 200 8.43 -13.89 0.31
C VAL A 200 7.35 -13.04 0.95
N ILE A 201 6.40 -13.69 1.59
CA ILE A 201 5.24 -13.03 2.18
C ILE A 201 5.34 -13.12 3.71
N VAL A 202 5.46 -11.98 4.36
CA VAL A 202 5.62 -11.85 5.82
C VAL A 202 4.36 -11.26 6.46
N ARG A 203 4.16 -11.51 7.76
CA ARG A 203 2.98 -10.97 8.47
C ARG A 203 3.04 -9.45 8.67
N SER A 204 4.20 -8.90 8.91
CA SER A 204 4.34 -7.51 9.32
C SER A 204 5.56 -6.83 8.73
N HIS A 205 5.53 -5.50 8.67
CA HIS A 205 6.68 -4.70 8.26
C HIS A 205 7.90 -4.87 9.19
N SER A 206 7.68 -5.19 10.47
CA SER A 206 8.76 -5.45 11.41
C SER A 206 9.58 -6.70 11.00
N GLN A 207 8.89 -7.80 10.64
CA GLN A 207 9.53 -9.00 10.10
C GLN A 207 10.22 -8.71 8.78
N MET A 208 9.55 -7.98 7.88
CA MET A 208 10.13 -7.54 6.60
C MET A 208 11.48 -6.87 6.82
N GLN A 209 11.59 -5.93 7.76
CA GLN A 209 12.86 -5.25 8.05
C GLN A 209 13.95 -6.21 8.56
N GLY A 210 13.61 -7.24 9.32
CA GLY A 210 14.53 -8.31 9.73
C GLY A 210 15.10 -9.04 8.53
N LEU A 211 14.23 -9.51 7.65
CA LEU A 211 14.59 -10.21 6.42
C LEU A 211 15.44 -9.33 5.48
N LEU A 212 15.03 -8.08 5.23
CA LEU A 212 15.72 -7.18 4.30
C LEU A 212 17.18 -6.91 4.74
N ARG A 213 17.43 -6.75 6.05
CA ARG A 213 18.81 -6.60 6.56
C ARG A 213 19.70 -7.80 6.23
N ILE A 214 19.15 -9.01 6.23
CA ILE A 214 19.91 -10.23 5.87
C ILE A 214 20.08 -10.28 4.36
N LEU A 215 19.05 -10.01 3.56
CA LEU A 215 19.16 -9.96 2.10
C LEU A 215 20.21 -8.94 1.63
N ASP A 216 20.23 -7.72 2.23
CA ASP A 216 21.21 -6.68 1.95
C ASP A 216 22.64 -7.16 2.29
N LYS A 217 22.81 -7.75 3.48
CA LYS A 217 24.11 -8.29 3.92
C LYS A 217 24.62 -9.38 3.00
N GLU A 218 23.73 -10.24 2.55
CA GLU A 218 24.03 -11.40 1.68
C GLU A 218 24.00 -11.03 0.18
N LYS A 219 23.79 -9.74 -0.15
CA LYS A 219 23.74 -9.18 -1.51
C LYS A 219 22.74 -9.89 -2.42
N ILE A 220 21.57 -10.20 -1.89
CA ILE A 220 20.44 -10.76 -2.65
C ILE A 220 19.54 -9.63 -3.13
N SER A 221 19.35 -9.53 -4.42
CA SER A 221 18.46 -8.54 -5.03
C SER A 221 17.00 -8.85 -4.71
N TYR A 222 16.24 -7.82 -4.26
CA TYR A 222 14.83 -7.92 -3.96
C TYR A 222 14.06 -6.70 -4.43
N ARG A 223 12.76 -6.87 -4.60
CA ARG A 223 11.79 -5.80 -4.90
C ARG A 223 10.79 -5.69 -3.75
N LEU A 224 10.34 -4.50 -3.45
CA LEU A 224 9.24 -4.25 -2.53
C LEU A 224 8.01 -3.88 -3.34
N GLN A 225 6.84 -4.37 -2.94
CA GLN A 225 5.61 -3.95 -3.58
C GLN A 225 5.37 -2.46 -3.30
N GLN A 226 5.31 -1.66 -4.36
CA GLN A 226 4.92 -0.25 -4.29
C GLN A 226 3.39 -0.16 -4.30
N GLY A 227 2.81 0.57 -3.32
CA GLY A 227 1.44 1.04 -3.39
C GLY A 227 0.35 -0.01 -3.16
N GLY A 228 0.25 -0.55 -1.95
CA GLY A 228 -1.05 -0.96 -1.40
C GLY A 228 -1.65 0.23 -0.63
N PRO A 229 -3.00 0.33 -0.46
CA PRO A 229 -3.64 1.46 0.24
C PRO A 229 -3.37 1.54 1.75
N SER A 230 -2.28 0.95 2.22
CA SER A 230 -1.79 0.95 3.61
C SER A 230 -0.32 1.35 3.68
N GLY A 231 0.05 2.45 3.07
CA GLY A 231 1.38 3.06 3.19
C GLY A 231 1.63 3.72 4.55
N ALA A 232 1.23 3.13 5.66
CA ALA A 232 1.48 3.68 6.99
C ALA A 232 2.23 2.69 7.89
N GLY A 233 3.41 2.19 7.47
CA GLY A 233 4.12 1.23 8.32
C GLY A 233 5.55 0.86 7.93
N GLY A 234 6.12 1.45 6.92
CA GLY A 234 7.48 1.18 6.49
C GLY A 234 8.44 2.34 6.76
N LYS A 235 9.30 2.21 7.78
CA LYS A 235 10.47 3.04 8.09
C LYS A 235 10.20 4.36 8.83
N ARG A 236 10.30 4.38 10.15
CA ARG A 236 10.44 5.63 10.91
C ARG A 236 11.63 6.51 10.44
N LYS A 237 12.68 5.97 9.83
CA LYS A 237 13.74 6.78 9.19
C LYS A 237 13.38 7.28 7.80
N ASN A 238 12.68 6.49 6.97
CA ASN A 238 12.26 6.92 5.63
C ASN A 238 10.91 7.67 5.65
N SER A 239 10.02 7.47 6.62
CA SER A 239 8.80 8.27 6.73
C SER A 239 9.10 9.75 6.93
N ARG A 240 10.11 10.09 7.75
CA ARG A 240 10.55 11.47 7.93
C ARG A 240 11.16 12.03 6.64
N LEU A 241 11.97 11.25 5.93
CA LEU A 241 12.58 11.66 4.67
C LEU A 241 11.53 11.75 3.55
N THR A 242 10.62 10.80 3.45
CA THR A 242 9.51 10.81 2.48
C THR A 242 8.54 11.95 2.76
N GLN A 243 8.19 12.19 4.03
CA GLN A 243 7.36 13.33 4.42
C GLN A 243 8.07 14.65 4.09
N LYS A 244 9.34 14.77 4.40
CA LYS A 244 10.15 15.95 4.09
C LYS A 244 10.27 16.17 2.58
N THR A 245 10.41 15.08 1.82
CA THR A 245 10.39 15.10 0.35
C THR A 245 9.04 15.58 -0.17
N ALA A 246 7.93 15.09 0.39
CA ALA A 246 6.59 15.54 0.03
C ALA A 246 6.38 17.03 0.29
N GLU A 247 6.80 17.52 1.46
CA GLU A 247 6.73 18.92 1.84
C GLU A 247 7.56 19.80 0.88
N LEU A 248 8.79 19.40 0.59
CA LEU A 248 9.67 20.13 -0.31
C LEU A 248 9.16 20.12 -1.76
N LEU A 249 8.71 18.98 -2.28
CA LEU A 249 8.11 18.89 -3.61
C LEU A 249 6.84 19.76 -3.72
N SER A 250 6.00 19.76 -2.68
CA SER A 250 4.81 20.62 -2.63
C SER A 250 5.18 22.09 -2.71
N LEU A 251 6.20 22.50 -1.97
CA LEU A 251 6.69 23.88 -1.99
C LEU A 251 7.29 24.26 -3.35
N ILE A 252 8.11 23.39 -3.94
CA ILE A 252 8.69 23.59 -5.27
C ILE A 252 7.57 23.77 -6.32
N ARG A 253 6.57 22.88 -6.33
CA ARG A 253 5.41 22.99 -7.22
C ARG A 253 4.69 24.32 -7.06
N SER A 254 4.46 24.74 -5.81
CA SER A 254 3.81 26.02 -5.51
C SER A 254 4.60 27.20 -6.10
N TYR A 255 5.92 27.17 -6.04
CA TYR A 255 6.76 28.20 -6.64
C TYR A 255 6.57 28.26 -8.17
N TYR A 256 6.52 27.14 -8.86
CA TYR A 256 6.31 27.10 -10.31
C TYR A 256 4.89 27.50 -10.71
N VAL A 257 3.86 27.15 -9.92
CA VAL A 257 2.47 27.60 -10.16
C VAL A 257 2.39 29.12 -10.03
N VAL A 258 2.90 29.69 -8.94
CA VAL A 258 2.87 31.15 -8.71
C VAL A 258 3.73 31.93 -9.73
N SER A 259 4.83 31.32 -10.17
CA SER A 259 5.68 31.88 -11.20
C SER A 259 4.95 32.00 -12.54
N GLU A 260 4.25 30.95 -12.96
CA GLU A 260 3.42 30.94 -14.16
C GLU A 260 2.27 31.95 -14.07
N GLU A 261 1.58 32.00 -12.95
CA GLU A 261 0.51 32.99 -12.71
C GLU A 261 1.03 34.42 -12.81
N LEU A 262 2.21 34.68 -12.22
CA LEU A 262 2.84 36.01 -12.32
C LEU A 262 3.23 36.34 -13.77
N SER A 263 3.67 35.37 -14.56
CA SER A 263 3.98 35.56 -15.98
C SER A 263 2.76 35.87 -16.82
N ARG A 264 1.57 35.37 -16.42
CA ARG A 264 0.26 35.68 -16.99
C ARG A 264 -0.34 37.00 -16.47
N GLY A 265 0.35 37.69 -15.56
CA GLY A 265 0.01 39.02 -15.08
C GLY A 265 -0.62 39.09 -13.69
N THR A 266 -1.25 38.03 -13.18
CA THR A 266 -1.89 38.02 -11.85
C THR A 266 -1.64 36.74 -11.10
N ILE A 267 -1.58 36.83 -9.76
CA ILE A 267 -1.38 35.71 -8.83
C ILE A 267 -2.67 35.51 -8.00
N LEU A 268 -3.10 34.26 -7.83
CA LEU A 268 -4.16 33.91 -6.89
C LEU A 268 -3.67 34.01 -5.45
N ARG A 269 -4.47 34.59 -4.59
CA ARG A 269 -4.17 34.77 -3.15
C ARG A 269 -3.80 33.46 -2.46
N ARG A 270 -4.55 32.38 -2.75
CA ARG A 270 -4.30 31.04 -2.14
C ARG A 270 -2.90 30.54 -2.51
N ASP A 271 -2.49 30.71 -3.76
CA ASP A 271 -1.24 30.18 -4.29
C ASP A 271 -0.06 31.05 -3.81
N LEU A 272 -0.24 32.37 -3.76
CA LEU A 272 0.70 33.29 -3.12
C LEU A 272 0.98 32.89 -1.66
N PHE A 273 -0.04 32.49 -0.89
CA PHE A 273 0.12 32.11 0.51
C PHE A 273 0.94 30.85 0.70
N ALA A 274 1.07 29.99 -0.31
CA ALA A 274 1.91 28.80 -0.25
C ALA A 274 3.41 29.14 -0.31
N VAL A 275 3.80 30.27 -0.92
CA VAL A 275 5.21 30.62 -1.16
C VAL A 275 5.67 31.89 -0.43
N MET A 276 4.76 32.79 -0.04
CA MET A 276 5.11 34.13 0.40
C MET A 276 6.03 34.19 1.63
N ASN A 277 5.94 33.21 2.53
CA ASN A 277 6.76 33.11 3.74
C ASN A 277 7.68 31.87 3.74
N HIS A 278 8.00 31.34 2.60
CA HIS A 278 8.99 30.29 2.42
C HIS A 278 10.05 30.75 1.39
N PRO A 279 11.27 31.15 1.82
CA PRO A 279 11.76 31.28 3.19
C PRO A 279 11.02 32.36 3.97
N GLU A 280 11.28 32.43 5.30
CA GLU A 280 10.63 33.39 6.18
C GLU A 280 10.82 34.83 5.70
N ARG A 281 9.73 35.52 5.37
CA ARG A 281 9.69 36.91 4.91
C ARG A 281 8.87 37.80 5.81
N PHE A 282 8.23 37.24 6.85
CA PHE A 282 7.39 37.91 7.84
C PHE A 282 6.26 38.75 7.23
N LEU A 283 5.68 38.29 6.11
CA LEU A 283 4.58 38.97 5.44
C LEU A 283 3.26 38.60 6.09
N LEU A 284 2.47 39.61 6.47
CA LEU A 284 1.16 39.41 7.14
C LEU A 284 0.08 39.05 6.13
N ARG A 285 -0.48 37.84 6.24
CA ARG A 285 -1.57 37.36 5.38
C ARG A 285 -2.82 38.24 5.42
N SER A 286 -3.09 38.90 6.55
CA SER A 286 -4.25 39.79 6.73
C SER A 286 -4.27 40.99 5.79
N ARG A 287 -3.16 41.36 5.22
CA ARG A 287 -3.07 42.46 4.23
C ARG A 287 -3.61 42.10 2.85
N PHE A 288 -3.68 40.79 2.55
CA PHE A 288 -4.06 40.30 1.23
C PHE A 288 -5.54 39.89 1.23
N GLN A 289 -6.42 40.82 0.89
CA GLN A 289 -7.89 40.64 0.94
C GLN A 289 -8.50 40.30 -0.42
N LYS A 290 -7.90 40.74 -1.54
CA LYS A 290 -8.38 40.43 -2.89
C LYS A 290 -8.09 38.96 -3.23
N GLU A 291 -8.89 38.41 -4.14
CA GLU A 291 -8.70 37.05 -4.64
C GLU A 291 -7.49 36.91 -5.57
N ARG A 292 -7.21 37.95 -6.35
CA ARG A 292 -6.09 38.04 -7.30
C ARG A 292 -5.32 39.33 -7.15
N TYR A 293 -4.04 39.32 -7.46
CA TYR A 293 -3.13 40.43 -7.38
C TYR A 293 -2.23 40.51 -8.60
N SER A 294 -2.10 41.67 -9.22
CA SER A 294 -0.99 41.98 -10.11
C SER A 294 0.28 42.27 -9.29
N LYS A 295 1.44 42.26 -9.98
CA LYS A 295 2.72 42.59 -9.30
C LYS A 295 2.69 43.98 -8.66
N ASP A 296 2.12 44.97 -9.37
CA ASP A 296 2.11 46.35 -8.92
C ASP A 296 1.15 46.53 -7.73
N GLU A 297 0.01 45.86 -7.77
CA GLU A 297 -0.90 45.80 -6.63
C GLU A 297 -0.23 45.18 -5.40
N LEU A 298 0.48 44.05 -5.55
CA LEU A 298 1.23 43.41 -4.44
C LEU A 298 2.23 44.38 -3.81
N LEU A 299 3.00 45.08 -4.63
CA LEU A 299 4.00 46.03 -4.15
C LEU A 299 3.39 47.27 -3.51
N SER A 300 2.18 47.67 -3.92
CA SER A 300 1.45 48.82 -3.37
C SER A 300 0.80 48.53 -2.00
N LEU A 301 0.60 47.26 -1.63
CA LEU A 301 0.07 46.87 -0.33
C LEU A 301 0.99 47.22 0.84
N CYS A 302 2.26 47.42 0.57
CA CYS A 302 3.26 47.71 1.60
C CYS A 302 3.75 49.15 1.53
N GLN A 303 4.07 49.73 2.68
CA GLN A 303 4.64 51.06 2.75
C GLN A 303 5.91 51.16 1.88
N ARG A 304 6.04 52.23 1.10
CA ARG A 304 7.16 52.42 0.17
C ARG A 304 8.49 52.43 0.93
N GLY A 305 9.42 51.59 0.50
CA GLY A 305 10.73 51.42 1.11
C GLY A 305 10.78 50.50 2.34
N SER A 306 9.63 49.99 2.79
CA SER A 306 9.55 49.06 3.94
C SER A 306 10.27 47.75 3.70
N GLY A 307 10.61 47.02 4.78
CA GLY A 307 11.17 45.67 4.72
C GLY A 307 10.25 44.68 4.00
N GLU A 308 8.92 44.79 4.22
CA GLU A 308 7.90 43.96 3.58
C GLU A 308 7.84 44.20 2.07
N GLN A 309 7.89 45.49 1.61
CA GLN A 309 7.92 45.80 0.18
C GLN A 309 9.17 45.24 -0.49
N LYS A 310 10.33 45.35 0.18
CA LYS A 310 11.58 44.76 -0.32
C LYS A 310 11.49 43.22 -0.38
N ALA A 311 10.84 42.59 0.58
CA ALA A 311 10.62 41.13 0.64
C ALA A 311 9.70 40.65 -0.48
N LEU A 312 8.57 41.33 -0.73
CA LEU A 312 7.68 41.05 -1.87
C LEU A 312 8.38 41.31 -3.21
N GLY A 313 9.15 42.38 -3.31
CA GLY A 313 9.94 42.67 -4.49
C GLY A 313 10.98 41.58 -4.80
N ARG A 314 11.61 41.01 -3.77
CA ARG A 314 12.53 39.84 -3.92
C ARG A 314 11.74 38.63 -4.40
N LEU A 315 10.60 38.28 -3.76
CA LEU A 315 9.77 37.18 -4.18
C LEU A 315 9.37 37.29 -5.68
N CYS A 316 8.89 38.45 -6.11
CA CYS A 316 8.54 38.67 -7.50
C CYS A 316 9.74 38.53 -8.46
N ARG A 317 10.95 38.88 -8.03
CA ARG A 317 12.16 38.65 -8.83
C ARG A 317 12.51 37.18 -8.89
N ASP A 318 12.47 36.47 -7.76
CA ASP A 318 12.77 35.05 -7.68
C ASP A 318 11.83 34.25 -8.61
N LEU A 319 10.52 34.50 -8.55
CA LEU A 319 9.52 33.89 -9.42
C LEU A 319 9.78 34.11 -10.91
N ARG A 320 10.19 35.32 -11.30
CA ARG A 320 10.54 35.61 -12.71
C ARG A 320 11.85 34.95 -13.13
N THR A 321 12.81 34.83 -12.23
CA THR A 321 14.10 34.23 -12.49
C THR A 321 13.96 32.73 -12.78
N ILE A 322 13.16 32.01 -12.02
CA ILE A 322 12.96 30.55 -12.23
C ILE A 322 12.30 30.24 -13.58
N GLU A 323 11.51 31.15 -14.16
CA GLU A 323 10.89 30.99 -15.49
C GLU A 323 11.85 31.17 -16.65
N ARG A 324 12.94 31.91 -16.43
CA ARG A 324 13.89 32.29 -17.50
C ARG A 324 15.11 31.39 -17.59
N LEU A 325 15.33 30.57 -16.57
CA LEU A 325 16.46 29.66 -16.50
C LEU A 325 16.11 28.30 -17.14
N SER A 326 17.12 27.55 -17.54
CA SER A 326 16.92 26.15 -17.92
C SER A 326 16.46 25.32 -16.72
N PRO A 327 15.81 24.17 -16.93
CA PRO A 327 15.24 23.35 -15.84
C PRO A 327 16.19 23.10 -14.67
N VAL A 328 17.41 22.65 -14.94
CA VAL A 328 18.42 22.38 -13.89
C VAL A 328 18.83 23.66 -13.15
N HIS A 329 19.05 24.75 -13.89
CA HIS A 329 19.47 26.02 -13.30
C HIS A 329 18.33 26.68 -12.52
N SER A 330 17.08 26.52 -12.97
CA SER A 330 15.88 26.97 -12.26
C SER A 330 15.76 26.29 -10.90
N LEU A 331 15.88 24.95 -10.84
CA LEU A 331 15.87 24.20 -9.59
C LEU A 331 17.05 24.54 -8.69
N ARG A 332 18.26 24.72 -9.25
CA ARG A 332 19.43 25.15 -8.45
C ARG A 332 19.23 26.55 -7.86
N TYR A 333 18.71 27.48 -8.64
CA TYR A 333 18.35 28.79 -8.13
C TYR A 333 17.33 28.71 -7.01
N LEU A 334 16.26 27.92 -7.22
CA LEU A 334 15.19 27.75 -6.24
C LEU A 334 15.71 27.10 -4.94
N SER A 335 16.65 26.16 -5.04
CA SER A 335 17.28 25.56 -3.85
C SER A 335 18.04 26.59 -2.99
N GLN A 336 18.65 27.60 -3.64
CA GLN A 336 19.30 28.71 -2.93
C GLN A 336 18.28 29.67 -2.30
N VAL A 337 17.16 29.92 -2.98
CA VAL A 337 16.07 30.77 -2.47
C VAL A 337 15.37 30.16 -1.27
N ILE A 338 15.02 28.87 -1.35
CA ILE A 338 14.32 28.18 -0.26
C ILE A 338 15.26 27.92 0.93
N GLY A 339 16.54 27.74 0.66
CA GLY A 339 17.53 27.28 1.62
C GLY A 339 17.57 25.75 1.69
N THR A 340 18.76 25.21 1.89
CA THR A 340 18.98 23.76 1.98
C THR A 340 19.52 23.37 3.33
N GLY A 341 18.72 22.62 4.10
CA GLY A 341 19.26 21.86 5.22
C GLY A 341 20.10 20.67 4.72
N GLU A 342 20.95 20.13 5.58
CA GLU A 342 21.81 18.99 5.22
C GLU A 342 20.99 17.76 4.75
N GLU A 343 19.79 17.57 5.30
CA GLU A 343 18.85 16.51 4.90
C GLU A 343 18.19 16.78 3.54
N ASP A 344 17.98 18.04 3.17
CA ASP A 344 17.34 18.45 1.91
C ASP A 344 18.30 18.33 0.72
N ARG A 345 19.60 18.34 0.98
CA ARG A 345 20.65 18.28 -0.04
C ARG A 345 20.49 17.06 -0.95
N LYS A 346 20.21 15.88 -0.40
CA LYS A 346 20.01 14.66 -1.17
C LYS A 346 18.77 14.71 -2.06
N ILE A 347 17.70 15.39 -1.58
CA ILE A 347 16.49 15.59 -2.37
C ILE A 347 16.79 16.47 -3.58
N TRP A 348 17.50 17.59 -3.36
CA TRP A 348 17.89 18.51 -4.41
C TRP A 348 18.82 17.87 -5.45
N GLU A 349 19.83 17.11 -5.01
CA GLU A 349 20.76 16.41 -5.90
C GLU A 349 20.01 15.50 -6.88
N ARG A 350 19.01 14.75 -6.39
CA ARG A 350 18.17 13.89 -7.24
C ARG A 350 17.28 14.69 -8.19
N LEU A 351 16.68 15.78 -7.71
CA LEU A 351 15.88 16.66 -8.57
C LEU A 351 16.73 17.28 -9.67
N PHE A 352 17.98 17.65 -9.38
CA PHE A 352 18.90 18.16 -10.41
C PHE A 352 19.21 17.08 -11.47
N ALA A 353 19.49 15.86 -11.05
CA ALA A 353 19.75 14.75 -11.96
C ALA A 353 18.53 14.48 -12.87
N LEU A 354 17.34 14.36 -12.29
CA LEU A 354 16.11 14.15 -13.05
C LEU A 354 15.79 15.29 -14.02
N SER A 355 16.08 16.53 -13.61
CA SER A 355 15.78 17.70 -14.44
C SER A 355 16.71 17.88 -15.63
N ALA A 356 17.84 17.19 -15.66
CA ALA A 356 18.85 17.30 -16.72
C ALA A 356 18.34 16.84 -18.10
N SER A 357 17.36 15.95 -18.14
CA SER A 357 16.75 15.43 -19.37
C SER A 357 15.68 16.34 -19.98
N TYR A 358 15.29 17.42 -19.30
CA TYR A 358 14.23 18.32 -19.75
C TYR A 358 14.82 19.61 -20.35
N THR A 359 14.21 20.11 -21.44
CA THR A 359 14.68 21.26 -22.17
C THR A 359 13.98 22.55 -21.77
N GLY A 360 12.74 22.48 -21.27
CA GLY A 360 11.91 23.64 -20.93
C GLY A 360 11.24 23.57 -19.57
N ILE A 361 10.89 24.74 -19.02
CA ILE A 361 10.16 24.87 -17.75
C ILE A 361 8.77 24.20 -17.81
N PRO A 362 7.98 24.25 -18.89
CA PRO A 362 6.71 23.54 -18.97
C PRO A 362 6.85 22.01 -18.79
N GLU A 363 7.88 21.43 -19.39
CA GLU A 363 8.16 19.98 -19.24
C GLU A 363 8.59 19.65 -17.82
N LEU A 364 9.43 20.49 -17.20
CA LEU A 364 9.83 20.35 -15.81
C LEU A 364 8.61 20.40 -14.86
N ARG A 365 7.66 21.30 -15.07
CA ARG A 365 6.43 21.38 -14.28
C ARG A 365 5.63 20.09 -14.38
N LEU A 366 5.40 19.59 -15.57
CA LEU A 366 4.66 18.36 -15.79
C LEU A 366 5.35 17.16 -15.11
N MET A 367 6.67 17.10 -15.16
CA MET A 367 7.45 16.10 -14.42
C MET A 367 7.24 16.25 -12.91
N LEU A 368 7.39 17.47 -12.38
CA LEU A 368 7.21 17.73 -10.95
C LEU A 368 5.78 17.40 -10.46
N GLU A 369 4.74 17.65 -11.26
CA GLU A 369 3.37 17.29 -10.94
C GLU A 369 3.16 15.78 -10.80
N ARG A 370 3.79 14.99 -11.67
CA ARG A 370 3.70 13.53 -11.71
C ARG A 370 4.64 12.83 -10.74
N LEU A 371 5.68 13.50 -10.28
CA LEU A 371 6.71 12.92 -9.41
C LEU A 371 6.17 12.70 -8.01
N SER A 372 6.00 11.45 -7.57
CA SER A 372 5.71 11.16 -6.16
C SER A 372 6.97 11.23 -5.30
N PRO A 373 6.84 11.49 -3.99
CA PRO A 373 7.99 11.46 -3.07
C PRO A 373 8.75 10.13 -3.11
N GLU A 374 8.03 9.04 -3.27
CA GLU A 374 8.57 7.68 -3.37
C GLU A 374 9.33 7.50 -4.70
N ALA A 375 8.77 7.98 -5.80
CA ALA A 375 9.39 7.89 -7.12
C ALA A 375 10.75 8.60 -7.18
N LEU A 376 10.90 9.72 -6.47
CA LEU A 376 12.19 10.42 -6.37
C LEU A 376 13.30 9.54 -5.78
N TRP A 377 12.96 8.58 -4.91
CA TRP A 377 13.92 7.71 -4.24
C TRP A 377 14.12 6.37 -4.96
N ASN A 378 13.30 6.08 -5.95
CA ASN A 378 13.36 4.84 -6.73
C ASN A 378 14.28 4.92 -7.96
N THR A 379 14.92 6.08 -8.23
CA THR A 379 15.81 6.29 -9.40
C THR A 379 17.25 5.80 -9.19
N GLU A 380 17.53 4.94 -8.22
CA GLU A 380 18.84 4.28 -8.09
C GLU A 380 19.01 3.02 -8.97
N ALA A 381 18.19 2.85 -10.02
CA ALA A 381 18.26 1.71 -10.93
C ALA A 381 18.53 2.11 -12.40
N GLU A 382 19.30 3.18 -12.63
CA GLU A 382 19.81 3.51 -13.98
C GLU A 382 21.35 3.38 -14.09
N ASP A 383 21.96 2.50 -13.31
CA ASP A 383 23.26 1.94 -13.69
C ASP A 383 23.02 0.49 -14.10
N GLY A 384 23.16 0.22 -15.40
CA GLY A 384 22.81 -0.98 -16.12
C GLY A 384 23.28 -2.31 -15.48
N SER A 385 22.51 -2.80 -14.53
CA SER A 385 22.59 -4.19 -14.08
C SER A 385 21.21 -4.65 -13.60
N GLU A 386 20.53 -5.43 -14.43
CA GLU A 386 19.45 -6.36 -14.10
C GLU A 386 18.21 -5.81 -13.37
N GLU A 387 17.48 -4.89 -13.99
CA GLU A 387 16.23 -4.31 -13.47
C GLU A 387 15.06 -5.29 -13.28
N ASN A 388 15.19 -6.57 -13.64
CA ASN A 388 14.07 -7.53 -13.64
C ASN A 388 14.26 -8.79 -12.78
N GLY A 389 15.32 -8.95 -12.03
CA GLY A 389 15.70 -10.24 -11.43
C GLY A 389 15.48 -10.40 -9.91
N GLY A 390 14.97 -9.41 -9.18
CA GLY A 390 14.84 -9.45 -7.71
C GLY A 390 13.59 -10.17 -7.20
N ILE A 391 13.70 -10.82 -6.02
CA ILE A 391 12.59 -11.49 -5.34
C ILE A 391 11.63 -10.47 -4.76
N LEU A 392 10.32 -10.66 -4.94
CA LEU A 392 9.33 -9.79 -4.35
C LEU A 392 9.14 -10.09 -2.85
N VAL A 393 9.32 -9.08 -2.00
CA VAL A 393 9.06 -9.15 -0.55
C VAL A 393 7.88 -8.27 -0.21
N LEU A 394 6.85 -8.85 0.42
CA LEU A 394 5.61 -8.13 0.72
C LEU A 394 4.94 -8.67 1.99
N THR A 395 3.96 -7.91 2.50
CA THR A 395 3.15 -8.39 3.63
C THR A 395 2.00 -9.28 3.15
N MET A 396 1.44 -10.11 4.05
CA MET A 396 0.27 -10.94 3.74
C MET A 396 -0.92 -10.10 3.24
N HIS A 397 -1.17 -8.93 3.83
CA HIS A 397 -2.24 -8.03 3.34
C HIS A 397 -1.95 -7.49 1.93
N ALA A 398 -0.71 -7.14 1.66
CA ALA A 398 -0.32 -6.63 0.35
C ALA A 398 -0.30 -7.72 -0.75
N SER A 399 -0.33 -8.99 -0.37
CA SER A 399 -0.36 -10.11 -1.31
C SER A 399 -1.76 -10.39 -1.89
N LYS A 400 -2.82 -9.82 -1.29
CA LYS A 400 -4.19 -10.00 -1.80
C LYS A 400 -4.29 -9.52 -3.25
N GLY A 401 -4.95 -10.30 -4.10
CA GLY A 401 -5.07 -10.02 -5.54
C GLY A 401 -3.87 -10.44 -6.39
N LEU A 402 -2.72 -10.79 -5.77
CA LEU A 402 -1.53 -11.25 -6.50
C LEU A 402 -1.44 -12.77 -6.57
N GLU A 403 -0.54 -13.29 -7.42
CA GLU A 403 -0.23 -14.71 -7.51
C GLU A 403 1.22 -14.93 -7.95
N PHE A 404 1.84 -16.00 -7.47
CA PHE A 404 3.25 -16.31 -7.68
C PHE A 404 3.44 -17.82 -7.90
N ASP A 405 4.39 -18.20 -8.71
CA ASP A 405 4.70 -19.62 -8.91
C ASP A 405 5.21 -20.24 -7.61
N THR A 406 6.06 -19.52 -6.88
CA THR A 406 6.59 -19.98 -5.59
C THR A 406 6.38 -18.93 -4.49
N VAL A 407 5.83 -19.36 -3.36
CA VAL A 407 5.61 -18.51 -2.18
C VAL A 407 6.35 -19.08 -0.98
N TYR A 408 7.09 -18.20 -0.28
CA TYR A 408 7.73 -18.46 1.01
C TYR A 408 7.01 -17.71 2.11
N LEU A 409 6.61 -18.43 3.17
CA LEU A 409 5.98 -17.88 4.37
C LEU A 409 6.85 -18.15 5.59
N PRO A 410 7.79 -17.25 5.93
CA PRO A 410 8.65 -17.41 7.10
C PRO A 410 7.98 -17.00 8.42
N ASP A 411 8.61 -17.34 9.54
CA ASP A 411 8.21 -16.89 10.90
C ASP A 411 6.80 -17.31 11.32
N LEU A 412 6.32 -18.46 10.88
CA LEU A 412 5.00 -18.96 11.26
C LEU A 412 4.99 -19.46 12.72
N ASN A 413 5.09 -18.53 13.68
CA ASN A 413 5.19 -18.80 15.11
C ASN A 413 4.14 -18.09 15.93
N GLU A 414 3.69 -18.70 17.03
CA GLU A 414 2.81 -18.07 18.01
C GLU A 414 3.36 -16.73 18.50
N GLY A 415 2.49 -15.72 18.54
CA GLY A 415 2.83 -14.35 18.93
C GLY A 415 3.48 -13.51 17.84
N ILE A 416 3.85 -14.14 16.70
CA ILE A 416 4.21 -13.48 15.45
C ILE A 416 3.02 -13.63 14.50
N PHE A 417 2.60 -14.87 14.28
CA PHE A 417 1.45 -15.22 13.48
C PHE A 417 0.73 -16.46 14.03
N PRO A 418 -0.50 -16.34 14.60
CA PRO A 418 -1.22 -15.09 14.82
C PRO A 418 -0.48 -14.11 15.73
N GLY A 419 -0.72 -12.80 15.47
CA GLY A 419 -0.10 -11.75 16.26
C GLY A 419 -0.60 -11.74 17.71
N ARG A 420 0.20 -11.24 18.66
CA ARG A 420 -0.13 -11.20 20.11
C ARG A 420 -1.44 -10.48 20.43
N ARG A 421 -1.91 -9.59 19.54
CA ARG A 421 -3.15 -8.82 19.72
C ARG A 421 -4.39 -9.60 19.28
N ALA A 422 -4.25 -10.69 18.55
CA ALA A 422 -5.35 -11.53 18.12
C ALA A 422 -5.78 -12.45 19.25
N VAL A 423 -6.58 -11.93 20.19
CA VAL A 423 -7.01 -12.66 21.41
C VAL A 423 -8.45 -13.16 21.28
N SER A 424 -9.34 -12.37 20.62
CA SER A 424 -10.75 -12.80 20.45
C SER A 424 -10.88 -13.88 19.36
N ALA A 425 -11.97 -14.65 19.41
CA ALA A 425 -12.25 -15.68 18.41
C ALA A 425 -12.32 -15.09 17.00
N GLU A 426 -12.95 -13.93 16.85
CA GLU A 426 -13.09 -13.24 15.58
C GLU A 426 -11.72 -12.74 15.05
N ALA A 427 -10.85 -12.25 15.94
CA ALA A 427 -9.52 -11.81 15.56
C ALA A 427 -8.65 -13.00 15.12
N ILE A 428 -8.79 -14.16 15.76
CA ILE A 428 -8.11 -15.39 15.33
C ILE A 428 -8.65 -15.88 13.98
N GLU A 429 -9.95 -15.77 13.74
CA GLU A 429 -10.55 -16.11 12.45
C GLU A 429 -10.07 -15.17 11.33
N GLU A 430 -9.92 -13.89 11.61
CA GLU A 430 -9.36 -12.92 10.67
C GLU A 430 -7.88 -13.24 10.32
N GLU A 431 -7.05 -13.54 11.33
CA GLU A 431 -5.66 -13.97 11.11
C GLU A 431 -5.62 -15.29 10.31
N ARG A 432 -6.58 -16.21 10.51
CA ARG A 432 -6.65 -17.45 9.75
C ARG A 432 -7.07 -17.19 8.28
N ARG A 433 -7.98 -16.25 8.02
CA ARG A 433 -8.25 -15.77 6.64
C ARG A 433 -7.01 -15.18 6.00
N LEU A 434 -6.25 -14.39 6.76
CA LEU A 434 -5.01 -13.81 6.26
C LEU A 434 -3.98 -14.89 5.88
N PHE A 435 -3.91 -15.99 6.66
CA PHE A 435 -3.08 -17.14 6.32
C PHE A 435 -3.59 -17.85 5.05
N TYR A 436 -4.89 -18.07 4.97
CA TYR A 436 -5.51 -18.64 3.78
C TYR A 436 -5.20 -17.80 2.52
N VAL A 437 -5.34 -16.47 2.61
CA VAL A 437 -4.95 -15.57 1.53
C VAL A 437 -3.50 -15.78 1.14
N ALA A 438 -2.57 -15.80 2.09
CA ALA A 438 -1.15 -15.98 1.80
C ALA A 438 -0.83 -17.33 1.14
N ILE A 439 -1.43 -18.43 1.63
CA ILE A 439 -1.31 -19.77 1.06
C ILE A 439 -1.80 -19.78 -0.40
N THR A 440 -2.97 -19.20 -0.66
CA THR A 440 -3.63 -19.20 -1.98
C THR A 440 -2.96 -18.26 -2.99
N ARG A 441 -1.89 -17.55 -2.62
CA ARG A 441 -1.05 -16.80 -3.58
C ARG A 441 -0.11 -17.72 -4.35
N ALA A 442 0.17 -18.93 -3.86
CA ALA A 442 1.03 -19.89 -4.51
C ALA A 442 0.31 -20.63 -5.65
N ARG A 443 0.95 -20.70 -6.81
CA ARG A 443 0.48 -21.48 -7.96
C ARG A 443 1.04 -22.90 -7.92
N ASP A 444 2.37 -23.00 -7.81
CA ASP A 444 3.09 -24.25 -8.00
C ASP A 444 3.73 -24.76 -6.71
N ARG A 445 4.31 -23.87 -5.89
CA ARG A 445 5.10 -24.24 -4.72
C ARG A 445 4.83 -23.33 -3.53
N LEU A 446 4.64 -23.95 -2.38
CA LEU A 446 4.42 -23.26 -1.10
C LEU A 446 5.43 -23.75 -0.06
N HIS A 447 6.21 -22.83 0.50
CA HIS A 447 7.13 -23.09 1.60
C HIS A 447 6.61 -22.43 2.88
N LEU A 448 6.25 -23.27 3.86
CA LEU A 448 5.86 -22.85 5.20
C LEU A 448 7.07 -23.00 6.11
N MET A 449 7.44 -21.96 6.85
CA MET A 449 8.66 -21.96 7.64
C MET A 449 8.35 -21.44 9.05
N TYR A 450 8.94 -22.09 10.07
CA TYR A 450 8.75 -21.70 11.45
C TYR A 450 10.02 -21.95 12.30
N LEU A 451 10.08 -21.27 13.44
CA LEU A 451 11.19 -21.41 14.38
C LEU A 451 10.79 -22.41 15.48
N ARG A 452 11.62 -23.42 15.72
CA ARG A 452 11.50 -24.31 16.90
C ARG A 452 12.23 -23.75 18.11
N GLY A 453 13.13 -22.78 17.91
CA GLY A 453 14.01 -22.30 18.95
C GLY A 453 15.06 -23.34 19.35
N ASN A 454 15.68 -23.11 20.49
CA ASN A 454 16.65 -24.01 21.10
C ASN A 454 16.24 -24.37 22.55
N ARG A 455 17.02 -25.23 23.21
CA ARG A 455 16.71 -25.67 24.60
C ARG A 455 16.53 -24.51 25.58
N ASN A 456 17.25 -23.41 25.40
CA ASN A 456 17.21 -22.22 26.29
C ASN A 456 16.12 -21.22 25.90
N ASN A 457 15.64 -21.25 24.66
CA ASN A 457 14.60 -20.35 24.14
C ASN A 457 13.72 -21.11 23.14
N PRO A 458 12.86 -22.01 23.61
CA PRO A 458 11.95 -22.75 22.75
C PRO A 458 10.92 -21.81 22.10
N ARG A 459 10.62 -21.99 20.83
CA ARG A 459 9.61 -21.25 20.09
C ARG A 459 8.46 -22.17 19.71
N ARG A 460 7.25 -21.71 19.87
CA ARG A 460 6.04 -22.45 19.49
C ARG A 460 5.70 -22.18 18.03
N PRO A 461 5.48 -23.21 17.20
CA PRO A 461 4.93 -23.00 15.86
C PRO A 461 3.52 -22.36 15.95
N SER A 462 3.11 -21.72 14.88
CA SER A 462 1.77 -21.15 14.77
C SER A 462 0.71 -22.25 14.95
N ARG A 463 -0.33 -21.98 15.77
CA ARG A 463 -1.50 -22.87 15.93
C ARG A 463 -2.19 -23.18 14.60
N PHE A 464 -2.03 -22.35 13.59
CA PHE A 464 -2.59 -22.61 12.27
C PHE A 464 -1.92 -23.78 11.54
N LEU A 465 -0.68 -24.12 11.92
CA LEU A 465 0.03 -25.28 11.37
C LEU A 465 -0.44 -26.60 11.94
N GLU A 466 -1.18 -26.61 13.05
CA GLU A 466 -1.77 -27.85 13.64
C GLU A 466 -2.72 -28.53 12.64
N SER A 467 -3.49 -27.74 11.89
CA SER A 467 -4.37 -28.28 10.85
C SER A 467 -3.62 -28.95 9.71
N LEU A 468 -2.32 -28.71 9.60
CA LEU A 468 -1.43 -29.30 8.61
C LEU A 468 -0.58 -30.48 9.18
N GLY A 469 -0.91 -30.95 10.40
CA GLY A 469 -0.24 -32.08 11.03
C GLY A 469 1.06 -31.74 11.79
N VAL A 470 1.32 -30.46 12.01
CA VAL A 470 2.42 -30.04 12.91
C VAL A 470 1.96 -30.19 14.33
N LYS A 471 2.61 -31.09 15.09
CA LYS A 471 2.35 -31.19 16.53
C LYS A 471 2.91 -29.94 17.21
N THR A 472 2.02 -29.11 17.71
CA THR A 472 2.37 -28.03 18.63
C THR A 472 2.37 -28.62 20.03
N TRP A 473 3.50 -29.20 20.41
CA TRP A 473 3.88 -29.62 21.76
C TRP A 473 2.79 -30.22 22.69
N GLU A 474 3.02 -31.40 23.09
CA GLU A 474 2.79 -31.84 24.47
C GLU A 474 3.87 -31.27 25.40
#